data_35781f46d38e663610ccc0e2182ce0da
#
_entry.id   35781f46d38e663610ccc0e2182ce0da
#
_cell.length_a   1.000
_cell.length_b   1.000
_cell.length_c   1.000
_cell.angle_alpha   90.00
_cell.angle_beta   90.00
_cell.angle_gamma   90.00
#
_symmetry.space_group_name_H-M   'P 1'
#
loop_
_entity.id
_entity.type
_entity.pdbx_description
1 polymer ?
#
loop_
_entity_poly.entity_id
_entity_poly.type
_entity_poly.pdbx_seq_one_letter_code
_entity_poly.pdbx_strand_id
1 'polypeptide(L)'
;MHFFSIHQHPAYPGTGEKSVGQNCFNYPVAPSVPRETYRATLARALADLKNYSPDLIAVSAGFDAYERDPLAEGSLLAEDFHWLGRELSALDVPMFSLLEGGYSRDLPKLILAYLKGVEGK
;
A
#
# COMPACT_ATOMS: atom_id res chain seq x y z
N MET A 1 6.59 14.84 10.29
CA MET A 1 6.07 13.56 9.79
C MET A 1 5.44 13.75 8.42
N HIS A 2 5.73 12.86 7.48
CA HIS A 2 5.11 12.83 6.16
C HIS A 2 4.22 11.60 6.03
N PHE A 3 3.10 11.75 5.36
CA PHE A 3 2.10 10.71 5.17
C PHE A 3 1.92 10.44 3.68
N PHE A 4 2.10 9.18 3.28
CA PHE A 4 1.94 8.72 1.90
C PHE A 4 0.81 7.70 1.88
N SER A 5 -0.27 7.99 1.18
CA SER A 5 -1.45 7.13 1.16
C SER A 5 -1.84 6.76 -0.26
N ILE A 6 -1.87 5.45 -0.51
CA ILE A 6 -2.37 4.88 -1.77
C ILE A 6 -3.70 4.21 -1.43
N HIS A 7 -4.76 4.64 -2.09
CA HIS A 7 -6.10 4.17 -1.76
C HIS A 7 -7.05 4.37 -2.93
N GLN A 8 -8.14 3.60 -2.91
CA GLN A 8 -9.22 3.74 -3.87
C GLN A 8 -9.96 5.07 -3.64
N HIS A 9 -10.23 5.79 -4.73
CA HIS A 9 -11.09 6.97 -4.72
C HIS A 9 -11.87 7.03 -6.05
N PRO A 10 -13.19 7.23 -6.04
CA PRO A 10 -14.04 7.42 -4.86
C PRO A 10 -14.26 6.13 -4.06
N ALA A 11 -14.26 6.26 -2.74
CA ALA A 11 -14.58 5.19 -1.78
C ALA A 11 -14.79 5.81 -0.40
N TYR A 12 -15.30 5.04 0.56
CA TYR A 12 -15.40 5.49 1.93
C TYR A 12 -14.00 5.84 2.50
N PRO A 13 -13.83 6.92 3.23
CA PRO A 13 -14.84 7.92 3.65
C PRO A 13 -15.05 9.08 2.67
N GLY A 14 -14.62 9.01 1.43
CA GLY A 14 -14.83 10.05 0.43
C GLY A 14 -13.77 11.15 0.42
N THR A 15 -12.62 10.91 1.09
CA THR A 15 -11.49 11.83 1.18
C THR A 15 -10.29 11.28 0.42
N GLY A 16 -9.21 12.05 0.34
CA GLY A 16 -7.94 11.57 -0.21
C GLY A 16 -7.80 11.72 -1.71
N GLU A 17 -8.64 12.53 -2.36
CA GLU A 17 -8.52 12.77 -3.80
C GLU A 17 -7.24 13.51 -4.17
N LYS A 18 -6.85 14.47 -3.35
CA LYS A 18 -5.69 15.35 -3.58
C LYS A 18 -4.78 15.38 -2.38
N SER A 19 -3.49 15.64 -2.63
CA SER A 19 -2.55 15.90 -1.56
C SER A 19 -2.93 17.15 -0.78
N VAL A 20 -2.64 17.15 0.53
CA VAL A 20 -3.01 18.23 1.44
C VAL A 20 -1.76 18.78 2.12
N GLY A 21 -1.53 20.08 2.04
CA GLY A 21 -0.37 20.71 2.63
C GLY A 21 0.93 20.24 1.99
N GLN A 22 2.01 20.25 2.77
CA GLN A 22 3.35 19.85 2.32
C GLN A 22 3.78 18.49 2.86
N ASN A 23 2.92 17.81 3.60
CA ASN A 23 3.27 16.57 4.31
C ASN A 23 2.25 15.44 4.16
N CYS A 24 1.20 15.63 3.41
CA CYS A 24 0.18 14.60 3.16
C CYS A 24 0.07 14.38 1.65
N PHE A 25 0.59 13.24 1.19
CA PHE A 25 0.65 12.89 -0.22
C PHE A 25 -0.34 11.76 -0.49
N ASN A 26 -1.37 12.04 -1.28
CA ASN A 26 -2.41 11.09 -1.64
C ASN A 26 -2.21 10.62 -3.08
N TYR A 27 -2.30 9.29 -3.26
CA TYR A 27 -2.16 8.61 -4.54
C TYR A 27 -3.44 7.81 -4.81
N PRO A 28 -4.51 8.50 -5.26
CA PRO A 28 -5.78 7.81 -5.48
C PRO A 28 -5.70 6.87 -6.69
N VAL A 29 -6.39 5.73 -6.59
CA VAL A 29 -6.60 4.81 -7.70
C VAL A 29 -8.09 4.62 -7.91
N ALA A 30 -8.51 4.56 -9.17
CA ALA A 30 -9.92 4.37 -9.50
C ALA A 30 -10.39 2.97 -9.06
N PRO A 31 -11.69 2.80 -8.71
CA PRO A 31 -12.25 1.49 -8.49
C PRO A 31 -12.04 0.57 -9.70
N SER A 32 -11.71 -0.68 -9.46
CA SER A 32 -11.48 -1.70 -10.50
C SER A 32 -10.41 -1.32 -11.53
N VAL A 33 -9.44 -0.49 -11.14
CA VAL A 33 -8.34 -0.12 -12.01
C VAL A 33 -7.51 -1.36 -12.36
N PRO A 34 -6.93 -1.46 -13.57
CA PRO A 34 -6.05 -2.56 -13.90
C PRO A 34 -4.90 -2.71 -12.91
N ARG A 35 -4.50 -3.94 -12.64
CA ARG A 35 -3.41 -4.27 -11.70
C ARG A 35 -2.12 -3.50 -12.02
N GLU A 36 -1.77 -3.40 -13.30
CA GLU A 36 -0.55 -2.70 -13.74
C GLU A 36 -0.58 -1.23 -13.37
N THR A 37 -1.74 -0.61 -13.47
CA THR A 37 -1.93 0.80 -13.09
C THR A 37 -1.81 0.98 -11.58
N TYR A 38 -2.38 0.05 -10.80
CA TYR A 38 -2.25 0.08 -9.34
C TYR A 38 -0.78 -0.08 -8.94
N ARG A 39 -0.09 -1.06 -9.55
CA ARG A 39 1.35 -1.28 -9.31
C ARG A 39 2.19 -0.04 -9.64
N ALA A 40 1.90 0.62 -10.75
CA ALA A 40 2.61 1.83 -11.15
C ALA A 40 2.40 2.97 -10.14
N THR A 41 1.20 3.10 -9.60
CA THR A 41 0.89 4.10 -8.56
C THR A 41 1.66 3.81 -7.27
N LEU A 42 1.70 2.54 -6.84
CA LEU A 42 2.51 2.12 -5.68
C LEU A 42 3.99 2.41 -5.90
N ALA A 43 4.52 2.10 -7.09
CA ALA A 43 5.93 2.36 -7.42
C ALA A 43 6.26 3.84 -7.36
N ARG A 44 5.36 4.70 -7.83
CA ARG A 44 5.53 6.15 -7.76
C ARG A 44 5.57 6.64 -6.31
N ALA A 45 4.65 6.14 -5.48
CA ALA A 45 4.62 6.50 -4.06
C ALA A 45 5.89 6.05 -3.33
N LEU A 46 6.38 4.85 -3.64
CA LEU A 46 7.63 4.33 -3.08
C LEU A 46 8.85 5.16 -3.50
N ALA A 47 8.89 5.62 -4.75
CA ALA A 47 9.95 6.49 -5.23
C ALA A 47 9.95 7.83 -4.50
N ASP A 48 8.78 8.42 -4.27
CA ASP A 48 8.64 9.67 -3.53
C ASP A 48 9.03 9.48 -2.07
N LEU A 49 8.65 8.37 -1.46
CA LEU A 49 9.05 8.00 -0.10
C LEU A 49 10.57 7.89 0.02
N LYS A 50 11.21 7.22 -0.93
CA LYS A 50 12.67 7.09 -0.97
C LYS A 50 13.35 8.44 -1.08
N ASN A 51 12.84 9.32 -1.94
CA ASN A 51 13.39 10.68 -2.11
C ASN A 51 13.23 11.53 -0.86
N TYR A 52 12.19 11.29 -0.07
CA TYR A 52 12.01 11.96 1.21
C TYR A 52 13.07 11.56 2.24
N SER A 53 13.66 10.36 2.13
CA SER A 53 14.69 9.83 3.02
C SER A 53 14.26 9.79 4.49
N PRO A 54 13.23 9.00 4.84
CA PRO A 54 12.74 8.94 6.21
C PRO A 54 13.74 8.25 7.15
N ASP A 55 13.69 8.58 8.43
CA ASP A 55 14.47 7.92 9.48
C ASP A 55 13.74 6.71 10.08
N LEU A 56 12.42 6.70 9.98
CA LEU A 56 11.55 5.63 10.48
C LEU A 56 10.30 5.57 9.60
N ILE A 57 9.87 4.35 9.26
CA ILE A 57 8.67 4.13 8.48
C ILE A 57 7.64 3.37 9.33
N ALA A 58 6.46 3.93 9.47
CA ALA A 58 5.29 3.24 10.01
C ALA A 58 4.38 2.88 8.85
N VAL A 59 4.06 1.60 8.70
CA VAL A 59 3.24 1.10 7.60
C VAL A 59 1.85 0.75 8.14
N SER A 60 0.84 1.48 7.70
CA SER A 60 -0.56 1.06 7.86
C SER A 60 -0.84 0.02 6.78
N ALA A 61 -0.68 -1.25 7.14
CA ALA A 61 -0.74 -2.36 6.20
C ALA A 61 -2.16 -2.85 6.02
N GLY A 62 -2.83 -2.36 4.97
CA GLY A 62 -4.15 -2.81 4.55
C GLY A 62 -4.05 -3.77 3.37
N PHE A 63 -4.96 -4.75 3.33
CA PHE A 63 -4.98 -5.80 2.31
C PHE A 63 -6.29 -5.82 1.53
N ASP A 64 -7.08 -4.77 1.64
CA ASP A 64 -8.36 -4.65 0.95
C ASP A 64 -8.22 -4.24 -0.54
N ALA A 65 -7.02 -3.89 -0.98
CA ALA A 65 -6.72 -3.72 -2.40
C ALA A 65 -6.63 -5.04 -3.18
N TYR A 66 -6.74 -6.18 -2.50
CA TYR A 66 -6.75 -7.51 -3.09
C TYR A 66 -7.96 -7.71 -4.02
N GLU A 67 -7.75 -8.37 -5.16
CA GLU A 67 -8.78 -8.54 -6.20
C GLU A 67 -10.05 -9.25 -5.72
N ARG A 68 -9.95 -10.09 -4.68
CA ARG A 68 -11.08 -10.86 -4.12
C ARG A 68 -11.60 -10.30 -2.80
N ASP A 69 -11.22 -9.07 -2.46
CA ASP A 69 -11.76 -8.45 -1.26
C ASP A 69 -13.26 -8.17 -1.45
N PRO A 70 -14.13 -8.55 -0.47
CA PRO A 70 -15.56 -8.40 -0.63
C PRO A 70 -16.07 -6.97 -0.45
N LEU A 71 -15.26 -6.06 0.12
CA LEU A 71 -15.67 -4.70 0.44
C LEU A 71 -15.07 -3.63 -0.45
N ALA A 72 -13.96 -3.93 -1.13
CA ALA A 72 -13.27 -2.97 -1.98
C ALA A 72 -13.18 -3.50 -3.42
N GLU A 73 -12.89 -2.62 -4.34
CA GLU A 73 -12.76 -2.94 -5.77
C GLU A 73 -11.31 -2.84 -6.20
N GLY A 74 -10.45 -3.58 -5.50
CA GLY A 74 -9.03 -3.65 -5.80
C GLY A 74 -8.70 -4.63 -6.92
N SER A 75 -7.43 -4.67 -7.29
CA SER A 75 -6.94 -5.50 -8.39
C SER A 75 -5.62 -6.22 -8.07
N LEU A 76 -5.11 -6.09 -6.85
CA LEU A 76 -3.84 -6.67 -6.47
C LEU A 76 -3.94 -8.16 -6.17
N LEU A 77 -2.84 -8.87 -6.40
CA LEU A 77 -2.66 -10.28 -6.09
C LEU A 77 -1.72 -10.42 -4.88
N ALA A 78 -1.64 -11.62 -4.31
CA ALA A 78 -0.74 -11.89 -3.19
C ALA A 78 0.72 -11.52 -3.49
N GLU A 79 1.17 -11.77 -4.72
CA GLU A 79 2.54 -11.44 -5.14
C GLU A 79 2.82 -9.93 -5.14
N ASP A 80 1.79 -9.11 -5.25
CA ASP A 80 1.96 -7.65 -5.17
C ASP A 80 2.25 -7.20 -3.74
N PHE A 81 1.61 -7.83 -2.76
CA PHE A 81 1.90 -7.56 -1.36
C PHE A 81 3.29 -8.05 -0.97
N HIS A 82 3.74 -9.17 -1.52
CA HIS A 82 5.11 -9.65 -1.35
C HIS A 82 6.12 -8.64 -1.93
N TRP A 83 5.88 -8.20 -3.16
CA TRP A 83 6.71 -7.19 -3.82
C TRP A 83 6.77 -5.90 -2.99
N LEU A 84 5.63 -5.44 -2.48
CA LEU A 84 5.55 -4.22 -1.68
C LEU A 84 6.38 -4.34 -0.39
N GLY A 85 6.27 -5.48 0.30
CA GLY A 85 7.10 -5.76 1.48
C GLY A 85 8.58 -5.71 1.17
N ARG A 86 8.98 -6.31 0.05
CA ARG A 86 10.37 -6.31 -0.40
C ARG A 86 10.89 -4.92 -0.75
N GLU A 87 10.08 -4.13 -1.46
CA GLU A 87 10.47 -2.76 -1.83
C GLU A 87 10.60 -1.86 -0.60
N LEU A 88 9.70 -1.99 0.37
CA LEU A 88 9.79 -1.25 1.62
C LEU A 88 11.06 -1.64 2.41
N SER A 89 11.35 -2.94 2.51
CA SER A 89 12.54 -3.44 3.20
C SER A 89 13.82 -2.97 2.52
N ALA A 90 13.82 -2.85 1.20
CA ALA A 90 14.98 -2.40 0.43
C ALA A 90 15.36 -0.94 0.69
N LEU A 91 14.49 -0.16 1.31
CA LEU A 91 14.82 1.22 1.72
C LEU A 91 15.85 1.25 2.87
N ASP A 92 16.05 0.13 3.55
CA ASP A 92 17.01 -0.04 4.64
C ASP A 92 16.82 1.00 5.76
N VAL A 93 15.57 1.21 6.14
CA VAL A 93 15.15 2.16 7.18
C VAL A 93 14.37 1.36 8.23
N PRO A 94 14.59 1.59 9.53
CA PRO A 94 13.78 0.95 10.56
C PRO A 94 12.29 1.14 10.27
N MET A 95 11.52 0.05 10.34
CA MET A 95 10.09 0.13 10.10
C MET A 95 9.30 -0.84 10.96
N PHE A 96 8.02 -0.51 11.16
CA PHE A 96 7.05 -1.41 11.74
C PHE A 96 5.74 -1.32 10.96
N SER A 97 4.94 -2.36 11.07
CA SER A 97 3.67 -2.43 10.36
C SER A 97 2.53 -2.69 11.34
N LEU A 98 1.40 -2.04 11.09
CA LEU A 98 0.15 -2.25 11.81
C LEU A 98 -0.89 -2.76 10.82
N LEU A 99 -1.61 -3.81 11.19
CA LEU A 99 -2.68 -4.35 10.36
C LEU A 99 -3.85 -3.37 10.34
N GLU A 100 -4.31 -3.04 9.14
CA GLU A 100 -5.50 -2.22 8.92
C GLU A 100 -6.59 -3.05 8.23
N GLY A 101 -7.05 -2.66 7.04
CA GLY A 101 -8.10 -3.35 6.30
C GLY A 101 -7.67 -4.67 5.68
N GLY A 102 -8.66 -5.37 5.13
CA GLY A 102 -8.51 -6.67 4.50
C GLY A 102 -9.58 -7.61 5.01
N TYR A 103 -10.53 -8.00 4.14
CA TYR A 103 -11.77 -8.66 4.56
C TYR A 103 -12.00 -9.98 3.83
N SER A 104 -11.06 -10.37 2.97
CA SER A 104 -11.10 -11.65 2.26
C SER A 104 -10.72 -12.80 3.19
N ARG A 105 -11.23 -14.01 2.88
CA ARG A 105 -10.79 -15.22 3.56
C ARG A 105 -9.32 -15.56 3.27
N ASP A 106 -8.72 -14.93 2.27
CA ASP A 106 -7.30 -15.10 1.94
C ASP A 106 -6.38 -14.18 2.75
N LEU A 107 -6.92 -13.36 3.66
CA LEU A 107 -6.13 -12.42 4.46
C LEU A 107 -4.87 -13.03 5.07
N PRO A 108 -4.89 -14.23 5.69
CA PRO A 108 -3.68 -14.82 6.23
C PRO A 108 -2.59 -15.04 5.18
N LYS A 109 -2.97 -15.44 3.97
CA LYS A 109 -2.02 -15.62 2.85
C LYS A 109 -1.41 -14.30 2.41
N LEU A 110 -2.21 -13.24 2.39
CA LEU A 110 -1.75 -11.91 1.99
C LEU A 110 -0.77 -11.34 3.01
N ILE A 111 -1.08 -11.48 4.29
CA ILE A 111 -0.20 -11.07 5.39
C ILE A 111 1.13 -11.84 5.29
N LEU A 112 1.07 -13.16 5.11
CA LEU A 112 2.26 -13.98 4.99
C LEU A 112 3.12 -13.56 3.79
N ALA A 113 2.49 -13.29 2.64
CA ALA A 113 3.19 -12.83 1.44
C ALA A 113 3.95 -11.52 1.73
N TYR A 114 3.27 -10.56 2.35
CA TYR A 114 3.87 -9.28 2.73
C TYR A 114 5.06 -9.47 3.68
N LEU A 115 4.88 -10.25 4.75
CA LEU A 115 5.93 -10.51 5.73
C LEU A 115 7.15 -11.21 5.12
N LYS A 116 6.93 -12.16 4.22
CA LYS A 116 8.03 -12.80 3.48
C LYS A 116 8.80 -11.78 2.64
N GLY A 117 8.10 -10.86 1.99
CA GLY A 117 8.74 -9.78 1.25
C GLY A 117 9.59 -8.91 2.17
N VAL A 118 9.05 -8.51 3.32
CA VAL A 118 9.78 -7.71 4.32
C VAL A 118 11.04 -8.43 4.81
N GLU A 119 10.99 -9.75 4.98
CA GLU A 119 12.13 -10.56 5.41
C GLU A 119 13.11 -10.89 4.28
N GLY A 120 12.83 -10.50 3.06
CA GLY A 120 13.67 -10.82 1.90
C GLY A 120 13.52 -12.28 1.43
N LYS A 121 12.41 -12.90 1.74
CA LYS A 121 12.08 -14.29 1.39
C LYS A 121 10.98 -14.32 0.33
#